data_1065a26e8cd4b59b5b9cd4b8d2bc5772
#
_entry.id   1065a26e8cd4b59b5b9cd4b8d2bc5772
#
_cell.length_a   1.000
_cell.length_b   1.000
_cell.length_c   1.000
_cell.angle_alpha   90.00
_cell.angle_beta   90.00
_cell.angle_gamma   90.00
#
_symmetry.space_group_name_H-M   'P 1'
#
loop_
_entity.id
_entity.type
_entity.pdbx_description
1 polymer ?
#
loop_
_entity_poly.entity_id
_entity_poly.type
_entity_poly.pdbx_seq_one_letter_code
_entity_poly.pdbx_strand_id
1 'polypeptide(L)'
;MEKRKERINNLEETPHSQRTVTNLQRIMTKPSIFRYEGHNYLVPFLIISSLFFMWGFAHGILEVLNPHFQESFHISKAMSALTQAAVYGAYFLMALPAGWIIRKWGYRRGVITGLVLFGIGALMFIPGSRINSFYFFVLSLFVIGCGLTCLETSANPYTTVLGHPDKAESRINLSQSLNGIGWIVGPLVGGQLLFSGVNIAIPYALVGIFVLAVALVLSRIKLPDKMLRARSP
;
A
#
# COMPACT_ATOMS: atom_id res chain seq x y z
N MET A 1 -52.13 24.65 -36.50
CA MET A 1 -51.57 23.97 -35.27
C MET A 1 -50.22 23.32 -35.54
N GLU A 2 -49.96 22.76 -36.68
CA GLU A 2 -48.75 22.06 -37.04
C GLU A 2 -47.47 22.95 -37.06
N LYS A 3 -47.54 24.15 -37.65
CA LYS A 3 -46.40 25.11 -37.65
C LYS A 3 -45.96 25.58 -36.24
N ARG A 4 -46.82 25.45 -35.26
CA ARG A 4 -46.48 25.82 -33.88
C ARG A 4 -45.75 24.68 -33.15
N LYS A 5 -46.05 23.41 -33.47
CA LYS A 5 -45.34 22.24 -32.99
C LYS A 5 -43.93 22.12 -33.59
N GLU A 6 -43.80 22.42 -34.90
CA GLU A 6 -42.48 22.47 -35.54
C GLU A 6 -41.54 23.55 -34.98
N ARG A 7 -42.10 24.74 -34.63
CA ARG A 7 -41.32 25.79 -33.96
C ARG A 7 -40.91 25.41 -32.53
N ILE A 8 -41.71 24.64 -31.81
CA ILE A 8 -41.37 24.17 -30.45
C ILE A 8 -40.29 23.09 -30.54
N ASN A 9 -40.39 22.14 -31.46
CA ASN A 9 -39.36 21.14 -31.70
C ASN A 9 -38.01 21.74 -32.16
N ASN A 10 -38.03 22.77 -33.00
CA ASN A 10 -36.82 23.45 -33.45
C ASN A 10 -36.21 24.38 -32.39
N LEU A 11 -36.89 24.74 -31.34
CA LEU A 11 -36.35 25.47 -30.17
C LEU A 11 -35.65 24.56 -29.18
N GLU A 12 -35.93 23.24 -29.19
CA GLU A 12 -35.28 22.27 -28.32
C GLU A 12 -33.93 21.78 -28.89
N GLU A 13 -33.60 22.04 -30.16
CA GLU A 13 -32.35 21.57 -30.84
C GLU A 13 -31.34 22.70 -31.09
N THR A 14 -31.30 23.75 -30.30
CA THR A 14 -30.19 24.71 -30.45
C THR A 14 -28.91 24.10 -29.90
N PRO A 15 -27.75 24.30 -30.59
CA PRO A 15 -26.43 23.78 -30.11
C PRO A 15 -26.10 24.26 -28.69
N HIS A 16 -26.73 25.32 -28.22
CA HIS A 16 -26.59 25.88 -26.89
C HIS A 16 -27.37 25.08 -25.85
N SER A 17 -28.59 24.62 -26.17
CA SER A 17 -29.44 23.80 -25.30
C SER A 17 -28.81 22.40 -25.11
N GLN A 18 -28.33 21.77 -26.18
CA GLN A 18 -27.61 20.50 -26.13
C GLN A 18 -26.32 20.61 -25.30
N ARG A 19 -25.55 21.69 -25.45
CA ARG A 19 -24.35 21.95 -24.61
C ARG A 19 -24.73 22.13 -23.14
N THR A 20 -25.83 22.80 -22.85
CA THR A 20 -26.31 23.03 -21.50
C THR A 20 -26.79 21.72 -20.86
N VAL A 21 -27.57 20.91 -21.57
CA VAL A 21 -28.02 19.59 -21.11
C VAL A 21 -26.83 18.63 -20.90
N THR A 22 -25.87 18.61 -21.85
CA THR A 22 -24.66 17.81 -21.72
C THR A 22 -23.79 18.26 -20.55
N ASN A 23 -23.67 19.57 -20.31
CA ASN A 23 -22.97 20.12 -19.15
C ASN A 23 -23.69 19.83 -17.84
N LEU A 24 -25.02 19.93 -17.80
CA LEU A 24 -25.82 19.56 -16.63
C LEU A 24 -25.73 18.05 -16.34
N GLN A 25 -25.80 17.19 -17.34
CA GLN A 25 -25.57 15.76 -17.19
C GLN A 25 -24.15 15.46 -16.73
N ARG A 26 -23.14 16.19 -17.21
CA ARG A 26 -21.75 16.07 -16.77
C ARG A 26 -21.53 16.54 -15.34
N ILE A 27 -22.29 17.55 -14.89
CA ILE A 27 -22.28 18.06 -13.51
C ILE A 27 -23.05 17.13 -12.57
N MET A 28 -24.17 16.57 -13.03
CA MET A 28 -25.00 15.64 -12.25
C MET A 28 -24.39 14.24 -12.11
N THR A 29 -23.49 13.84 -13.01
CA THR A 29 -22.74 12.58 -12.96
C THR A 29 -21.28 12.80 -12.60
N LYS A 30 -20.99 13.49 -11.47
CA LYS A 30 -19.61 13.45 -10.94
C LYS A 30 -19.23 11.99 -10.70
N PRO A 31 -18.21 11.47 -11.38
CA PRO A 31 -17.84 10.06 -11.22
C PRO A 31 -17.49 9.80 -9.75
N SER A 32 -18.15 8.82 -9.17
CA SER A 32 -17.88 8.39 -7.79
C SER A 32 -16.45 7.85 -7.70
N ILE A 33 -15.74 8.20 -6.62
CA ILE A 33 -14.35 7.74 -6.39
C ILE A 33 -14.30 6.22 -6.33
N PHE A 34 -15.33 5.58 -5.74
CA PHE A 34 -15.34 4.15 -5.42
C PHE A 34 -16.40 3.33 -6.16
N ARG A 35 -17.22 3.94 -7.03
CA ARG A 35 -18.22 3.23 -7.84
C ARG A 35 -17.86 3.32 -9.31
N TYR A 36 -17.82 2.17 -9.98
CA TYR A 36 -17.54 2.05 -11.40
C TYR A 36 -18.24 0.80 -11.97
N GLU A 37 -18.92 0.93 -13.13
CA GLU A 37 -19.65 -0.16 -13.80
C GLU A 37 -20.60 -0.93 -12.86
N GLY A 38 -21.33 -0.23 -11.98
CA GLY A 38 -22.26 -0.85 -11.04
C GLY A 38 -21.61 -1.53 -9.83
N HIS A 39 -20.29 -1.61 -9.76
CA HIS A 39 -19.56 -2.20 -8.63
C HIS A 39 -19.11 -1.15 -7.62
N ASN A 40 -19.14 -1.51 -6.33
CA ASN A 40 -18.62 -0.69 -5.24
C ASN A 40 -17.25 -1.23 -4.79
N TYR A 41 -16.21 -0.42 -4.98
CA TYR A 41 -14.81 -0.76 -4.65
C TYR A 41 -14.36 -0.18 -3.30
N LEU A 42 -15.26 0.40 -2.50
CA LEU A 42 -14.88 1.03 -1.23
C LEU A 42 -14.17 0.04 -0.29
N VAL A 43 -14.74 -1.14 -0.07
CA VAL A 43 -14.15 -2.15 0.82
C VAL A 43 -12.80 -2.65 0.32
N PRO A 44 -12.64 -3.10 -0.94
CA PRO A 44 -11.33 -3.43 -1.49
C PRO A 44 -10.33 -2.28 -1.38
N PHE A 45 -10.75 -1.05 -1.64
CA PHE A 45 -9.91 0.13 -1.53
C PHE A 45 -9.44 0.36 -0.09
N LEU A 46 -10.33 0.30 0.91
CA LEU A 46 -9.97 0.48 2.31
C LEU A 46 -8.97 -0.59 2.79
N ILE A 47 -9.15 -1.84 2.37
CA ILE A 47 -8.23 -2.93 2.69
C ILE A 47 -6.83 -2.65 2.10
N ILE A 48 -6.75 -2.29 0.82
CA ILE A 48 -5.47 -2.00 0.18
C ILE A 48 -4.85 -0.72 0.77
N SER A 49 -5.65 0.31 1.05
CA SER A 49 -5.15 1.55 1.64
C SER A 49 -4.64 1.39 3.07
N SER A 50 -5.18 0.44 3.85
CA SER A 50 -4.64 0.12 5.17
C SER A 50 -3.21 -0.45 5.10
N LEU A 51 -2.83 -1.09 3.98
CA LEU A 51 -1.46 -1.57 3.76
C LEU A 51 -0.47 -0.40 3.60
N PHE A 52 -0.93 0.74 3.08
CA PHE A 52 -0.09 1.95 3.01
C PHE A 52 0.22 2.51 4.39
N PHE A 53 -0.77 2.51 5.30
CA PHE A 53 -0.51 2.85 6.70
C PHE A 53 0.53 1.91 7.33
N MET A 54 0.36 0.59 7.15
CA MET A 54 1.30 -0.41 7.67
C MET A 54 2.70 -0.24 7.09
N TRP A 55 2.80 0.08 5.81
CA TRP A 55 4.06 0.35 5.15
C TRP A 55 4.75 1.60 5.73
N GLY A 56 4.03 2.72 5.86
CA GLY A 56 4.55 3.92 6.52
C GLY A 56 4.96 3.67 7.97
N PHE A 57 4.15 2.92 8.71
CA PHE A 57 4.43 2.54 10.09
C PHE A 57 5.73 1.70 10.22
N ALA A 58 5.92 0.72 9.33
CA ALA A 58 7.13 -0.10 9.31
C ALA A 58 8.40 0.73 9.02
N HIS A 59 8.34 1.65 8.06
CA HIS A 59 9.43 2.57 7.79
C HIS A 59 9.70 3.53 8.96
N GLY A 60 8.64 4.04 9.58
CA GLY A 60 8.77 4.92 10.75
C GLY A 60 9.46 4.22 11.94
N ILE A 61 9.15 2.95 12.19
CA ILE A 61 9.86 2.17 13.20
C ILE A 61 11.34 2.00 12.84
N LEU A 62 11.68 1.79 11.57
CA LEU A 62 13.05 1.63 11.12
C LEU A 62 13.94 2.83 11.49
N GLU A 63 13.38 4.05 11.50
CA GLU A 63 14.12 5.25 11.88
C GLU A 63 14.59 5.23 13.36
N VAL A 64 13.80 4.65 14.25
CA VAL A 64 14.15 4.53 15.67
C VAL A 64 14.99 3.30 16.00
N LEU A 65 15.11 2.34 15.06
CA LEU A 65 15.96 1.17 15.24
C LEU A 65 17.44 1.49 15.24
N ASN A 66 17.90 2.46 14.44
CA ASN A 66 19.31 2.82 14.38
C ASN A 66 19.88 3.25 15.73
N PRO A 67 19.28 4.25 16.44
CA PRO A 67 19.70 4.59 17.79
C PRO A 67 19.62 3.43 18.75
N HIS A 68 18.54 2.66 18.72
CA HIS A 68 18.35 1.50 19.60
C HIS A 68 19.48 0.46 19.43
N PHE A 69 19.87 0.11 18.20
CA PHE A 69 20.96 -0.82 17.95
C PHE A 69 22.33 -0.26 18.36
N GLN A 70 22.57 1.05 18.19
CA GLN A 70 23.79 1.69 18.66
C GLN A 70 23.96 1.55 20.16
N GLU A 71 22.88 1.76 20.92
CA GLU A 71 22.88 1.61 22.38
C GLU A 71 22.98 0.15 22.81
N SER A 72 22.14 -0.73 22.25
CA SER A 72 22.02 -2.13 22.68
C SER A 72 23.23 -2.98 22.31
N PHE A 73 23.88 -2.72 21.17
CA PHE A 73 25.02 -3.49 20.68
C PHE A 73 26.35 -2.74 20.78
N HIS A 74 26.35 -1.51 21.31
CA HIS A 74 27.55 -0.64 21.42
C HIS A 74 28.32 -0.50 20.08
N ILE A 75 27.55 -0.39 18.98
CA ILE A 75 28.09 -0.28 17.62
C ILE A 75 28.19 1.18 17.16
N SER A 76 29.06 1.43 16.18
CA SER A 76 29.20 2.75 15.58
C SER A 76 27.99 3.14 14.74
N LYS A 77 27.81 4.45 14.50
CA LYS A 77 26.80 4.99 13.56
C LYS A 77 26.93 4.40 12.15
N ALA A 78 28.19 4.22 11.68
CA ALA A 78 28.46 3.60 10.38
C ALA A 78 27.98 2.14 10.33
N MET A 79 28.16 1.39 11.42
CA MET A 79 27.73 -0.01 11.50
C MET A 79 26.20 -0.11 11.60
N SER A 80 25.55 0.75 12.36
CA SER A 80 24.09 0.77 12.45
C SER A 80 23.41 1.15 11.12
N ALA A 81 24.10 1.90 10.24
CA ALA A 81 23.62 2.21 8.89
C ALA A 81 23.43 0.97 7.99
N LEU A 82 24.02 -0.20 8.36
CA LEU A 82 23.76 -1.46 7.67
C LEU A 82 22.27 -1.87 7.72
N THR A 83 21.52 -1.43 8.72
CA THR A 83 20.07 -1.65 8.78
C THR A 83 19.34 -0.96 7.63
N GLN A 84 19.70 0.30 7.35
CA GLN A 84 19.19 1.06 6.22
C GLN A 84 19.67 0.43 4.89
N ALA A 85 20.96 0.12 4.80
CA ALA A 85 21.53 -0.50 3.61
C ALA A 85 20.87 -1.83 3.30
N ALA A 86 20.52 -2.65 4.30
CA ALA A 86 19.82 -3.91 4.11
C ALA A 86 18.42 -3.69 3.53
N VAL A 87 17.64 -2.77 4.09
CA VAL A 87 16.28 -2.49 3.60
C VAL A 87 16.32 -1.92 2.19
N TYR A 88 17.10 -0.87 1.92
CA TYR A 88 17.18 -0.27 0.58
C TYR A 88 17.88 -1.18 -0.44
N GLY A 89 18.84 -2.00 -0.01
CA GLY A 89 19.43 -3.05 -0.82
C GLY A 89 18.40 -4.12 -1.22
N ALA A 90 17.51 -4.49 -0.31
CA ALA A 90 16.38 -5.36 -0.61
C ALA A 90 15.43 -4.73 -1.63
N TYR A 91 15.13 -3.43 -1.52
CA TYR A 91 14.34 -2.70 -2.52
C TYR A 91 14.97 -2.78 -3.92
N PHE A 92 16.29 -2.56 -4.00
CA PHE A 92 16.99 -2.64 -5.28
C PHE A 92 16.93 -4.05 -5.88
N LEU A 93 17.26 -5.08 -5.08
CA LEU A 93 17.32 -6.47 -5.55
C LEU A 93 15.93 -7.04 -5.85
N MET A 94 14.93 -6.71 -5.05
CA MET A 94 13.58 -7.29 -5.16
C MET A 94 12.69 -6.55 -6.16
N ALA A 95 13.05 -5.37 -6.65
CA ALA A 95 12.25 -4.60 -7.59
C ALA A 95 11.90 -5.38 -8.87
N LEU A 96 12.88 -6.04 -9.50
CA LEU A 96 12.65 -6.84 -10.70
C LEU A 96 11.87 -8.13 -10.42
N PRO A 97 12.18 -8.94 -9.39
CA PRO A 97 11.38 -10.09 -8.99
C PRO A 97 9.92 -9.72 -8.66
N ALA A 98 9.70 -8.62 -7.91
CA ALA A 98 8.35 -8.15 -7.58
C ALA A 98 7.56 -7.80 -8.85
N GLY A 99 8.14 -7.07 -9.79
CA GLY A 99 7.53 -6.76 -11.07
C GLY A 99 7.20 -8.02 -11.89
N TRP A 100 8.06 -9.06 -11.85
CA TRP A 100 7.80 -10.34 -12.51
C TRP A 100 6.65 -11.11 -11.84
N ILE A 101 6.59 -11.14 -10.50
CA ILE A 101 5.49 -11.75 -9.73
C ILE A 101 4.15 -11.13 -10.13
N ILE A 102 4.09 -9.79 -10.20
CA ILE A 102 2.87 -9.08 -10.54
C ILE A 102 2.44 -9.36 -11.98
N ARG A 103 3.37 -9.34 -12.92
CA ARG A 103 3.05 -9.65 -14.33
C ARG A 103 2.55 -11.07 -14.53
N LYS A 104 3.13 -12.04 -13.80
CA LYS A 104 2.78 -13.46 -13.96
C LYS A 104 1.51 -13.84 -13.17
N TRP A 105 1.33 -13.29 -11.97
CA TRP A 105 0.32 -13.76 -11.03
C TRP A 105 -0.68 -12.70 -10.57
N GLY A 106 -0.54 -11.46 -11.00
CA GLY A 106 -1.42 -10.34 -10.67
C GLY A 106 -1.06 -9.61 -9.37
N TYR A 107 -1.69 -8.46 -9.17
CA TYR A 107 -1.41 -7.57 -8.01
C TYR A 107 -1.74 -8.22 -6.67
N ARG A 108 -2.85 -8.96 -6.59
CA ARG A 108 -3.27 -9.64 -5.35
C ARG A 108 -2.19 -10.59 -4.83
N ARG A 109 -1.60 -11.41 -5.71
CA ARG A 109 -0.53 -12.33 -5.33
C ARG A 109 0.75 -11.58 -4.97
N GLY A 110 1.05 -10.48 -5.64
CA GLY A 110 2.15 -9.59 -5.28
C GLY A 110 1.99 -9.04 -3.85
N VAL A 111 0.81 -8.54 -3.50
CA VAL A 111 0.50 -8.08 -2.14
C VAL A 111 0.65 -9.20 -1.11
N ILE A 112 0.08 -10.38 -1.36
CA ILE A 112 0.17 -11.51 -0.43
C ILE A 112 1.62 -11.95 -0.25
N THR A 113 2.40 -12.05 -1.33
CA THR A 113 3.84 -12.38 -1.26
C THR A 113 4.59 -11.37 -0.41
N GLY A 114 4.31 -10.07 -0.61
CA GLY A 114 4.91 -9.00 0.18
C GLY A 114 4.59 -9.11 1.67
N LEU A 115 3.32 -9.34 2.02
CA LEU A 115 2.89 -9.52 3.42
C LEU A 115 3.53 -10.76 4.07
N VAL A 116 3.63 -11.87 3.33
CA VAL A 116 4.27 -13.10 3.85
C VAL A 116 5.75 -12.87 4.11
N LEU A 117 6.49 -12.27 3.15
CA LEU A 117 7.91 -11.95 3.34
C LEU A 117 8.11 -10.98 4.51
N PHE A 118 7.29 -9.92 4.59
CA PHE A 118 7.34 -8.97 5.70
C PHE A 118 7.09 -9.68 7.05
N GLY A 119 6.06 -10.52 7.13
CA GLY A 119 5.74 -11.25 8.36
C GLY A 119 6.83 -12.22 8.78
N ILE A 120 7.43 -12.96 7.83
CA ILE A 120 8.58 -13.84 8.10
C ILE A 120 9.76 -13.03 8.64
N GLY A 121 10.13 -11.93 7.96
CA GLY A 121 11.22 -11.06 8.39
C GLY A 121 11.00 -10.47 9.79
N ALA A 122 9.76 -10.06 10.10
CA ALA A 122 9.40 -9.58 11.43
C ALA A 122 9.50 -10.68 12.52
N LEU A 123 9.05 -11.90 12.22
CA LEU A 123 9.18 -13.02 13.14
C LEU A 123 10.63 -13.49 13.34
N MET A 124 11.53 -13.25 12.38
CA MET A 124 12.96 -13.51 12.52
C MET A 124 13.60 -12.67 13.63
N PHE A 125 12.97 -11.59 14.10
CA PHE A 125 13.45 -10.85 15.27
C PHE A 125 13.44 -11.70 16.55
N ILE A 126 12.56 -12.72 16.66
CA ILE A 126 12.50 -13.63 17.81
C ILE A 126 13.81 -14.43 17.97
N PRO A 127 14.26 -15.24 16.98
CA PRO A 127 15.55 -15.91 17.08
C PRO A 127 16.72 -14.91 17.10
N GLY A 128 16.64 -13.79 16.40
CA GLY A 128 17.66 -12.73 16.43
C GLY A 128 17.92 -12.19 17.82
N SER A 129 16.86 -11.96 18.61
CA SER A 129 16.95 -11.55 20.01
C SER A 129 17.54 -12.62 20.91
N ARG A 130 17.21 -13.91 20.69
CA ARG A 130 17.78 -15.03 21.46
C ARG A 130 19.27 -15.23 21.23
N ILE A 131 19.71 -15.08 19.96
CA ILE A 131 21.11 -15.20 19.55
C ILE A 131 21.89 -13.93 19.93
N ASN A 132 21.19 -12.82 20.18
CA ASN A 132 21.73 -11.47 20.41
C ASN A 132 22.73 -11.04 19.31
N SER A 133 22.34 -11.22 18.06
CA SER A 133 23.20 -10.94 16.89
C SER A 133 22.67 -9.78 16.05
N PHE A 134 23.45 -8.71 16.00
CA PHE A 134 23.15 -7.55 15.14
C PHE A 134 23.00 -7.95 13.66
N TYR A 135 23.89 -8.79 13.14
CA TYR A 135 23.82 -9.24 11.74
C TYR A 135 22.57 -10.04 11.44
N PHE A 136 22.05 -10.78 12.41
CA PHE A 136 20.79 -11.49 12.23
C PHE A 136 19.60 -10.54 12.13
N PHE A 137 19.60 -9.42 12.87
CA PHE A 137 18.60 -8.37 12.69
C PHE A 137 18.73 -7.67 11.35
N VAL A 138 19.95 -7.41 10.88
CA VAL A 138 20.19 -6.88 9.52
C VAL A 138 19.61 -7.80 8.44
N LEU A 139 19.80 -9.11 8.57
CA LEU A 139 19.20 -10.10 7.67
C LEU A 139 17.65 -10.08 7.76
N SER A 140 17.11 -9.99 8.96
CA SER A 140 15.66 -9.90 9.18
C SER A 140 15.08 -8.66 8.49
N LEU A 141 15.74 -7.51 8.61
CA LEU A 141 15.37 -6.26 7.94
C LEU A 141 15.49 -6.34 6.42
N PHE A 142 16.46 -7.08 5.90
CA PHE A 142 16.54 -7.35 4.47
C PHE A 142 15.31 -8.13 3.96
N VAL A 143 14.88 -9.16 4.70
CA VAL A 143 13.66 -9.93 4.36
C VAL A 143 12.40 -9.05 4.45
N ILE A 144 12.31 -8.21 5.49
CA ILE A 144 11.24 -7.20 5.60
C ILE A 144 11.26 -6.27 4.37
N GLY A 145 12.43 -5.76 3.98
CA GLY A 145 12.59 -4.89 2.82
C GLY A 145 12.13 -5.55 1.51
N CYS A 146 12.41 -6.83 1.31
CA CYS A 146 11.88 -7.61 0.19
C CYS A 146 10.33 -7.64 0.20
N GLY A 147 9.74 -7.82 1.38
CA GLY A 147 8.29 -7.76 1.57
C GLY A 147 7.70 -6.39 1.25
N LEU A 148 8.31 -5.33 1.78
CA LEU A 148 7.90 -3.94 1.54
C LEU A 148 7.98 -3.59 0.04
N THR A 149 9.02 -4.01 -0.66
CA THR A 149 9.15 -3.81 -2.12
C THR A 149 8.01 -4.46 -2.88
N CYS A 150 7.66 -5.71 -2.56
CA CYS A 150 6.52 -6.39 -3.19
C CYS A 150 5.21 -5.68 -2.90
N LEU A 151 5.01 -5.21 -1.66
CA LEU A 151 3.81 -4.47 -1.26
C LEU A 151 3.69 -3.15 -2.04
N GLU A 152 4.75 -2.35 -2.09
CA GLU A 152 4.74 -1.06 -2.75
C GLU A 152 4.50 -1.21 -4.25
N THR A 153 5.25 -2.10 -4.90
CA THR A 153 5.13 -2.36 -6.35
C THR A 153 3.74 -2.87 -6.73
N SER A 154 3.05 -3.58 -5.81
CA SER A 154 1.71 -4.14 -6.05
C SER A 154 0.59 -3.20 -5.66
N ALA A 155 0.65 -2.57 -4.48
CA ALA A 155 -0.45 -1.80 -3.91
C ALA A 155 -0.64 -0.45 -4.62
N ASN A 156 0.43 0.24 -5.04
CA ASN A 156 0.35 1.50 -5.76
C ASN A 156 -0.51 1.40 -7.03
N PRO A 157 -0.17 0.55 -8.02
CA PRO A 157 -1.02 0.41 -9.20
C PRO A 157 -2.37 -0.23 -8.89
N TYR A 158 -2.49 -1.03 -7.83
CA TYR A 158 -3.76 -1.65 -7.47
C TYR A 158 -4.79 -0.61 -7.02
N THR A 159 -4.41 0.42 -6.26
CA THR A 159 -5.32 1.49 -5.87
C THR A 159 -5.87 2.27 -7.06
N THR A 160 -5.10 2.39 -8.15
CA THR A 160 -5.54 3.11 -9.36
C THR A 160 -6.68 2.41 -10.09
N VAL A 161 -6.78 1.08 -9.98
CA VAL A 161 -7.79 0.28 -10.68
C VAL A 161 -9.05 0.00 -9.83
N LEU A 162 -9.07 0.42 -8.56
CA LEU A 162 -10.20 0.22 -7.65
C LEU A 162 -11.22 1.36 -7.74
N GLY A 163 -11.88 1.52 -8.90
CA GLY A 163 -12.95 2.50 -9.13
C GLY A 163 -12.81 3.23 -10.47
N HIS A 164 -13.47 4.39 -10.59
CA HIS A 164 -13.51 5.14 -11.84
C HIS A 164 -12.11 5.61 -12.27
N PRO A 165 -11.69 5.41 -13.55
CA PRO A 165 -10.34 5.79 -14.03
C PRO A 165 -9.99 7.26 -13.76
N ASP A 166 -10.91 8.21 -14.00
CA ASP A 166 -10.68 9.66 -13.80
C ASP A 166 -10.44 10.05 -12.33
N LYS A 167 -10.63 9.13 -11.39
CA LYS A 167 -10.42 9.33 -9.95
C LYS A 167 -9.23 8.52 -9.40
N ALA A 168 -8.40 7.97 -10.27
CA ALA A 168 -7.22 7.19 -9.90
C ALA A 168 -6.24 7.99 -9.03
N GLU A 169 -5.96 9.24 -9.40
CA GLU A 169 -5.07 10.14 -8.64
C GLU A 169 -5.61 10.43 -7.23
N SER A 170 -6.93 10.69 -7.12
CA SER A 170 -7.56 10.93 -5.81
C SER A 170 -7.43 9.72 -4.89
N ARG A 171 -7.53 8.50 -5.43
CA ARG A 171 -7.37 7.26 -4.65
C ARG A 171 -5.93 7.05 -4.20
N ILE A 172 -4.96 7.26 -5.08
CA ILE A 172 -3.53 7.15 -4.72
C ILE A 172 -3.18 8.18 -3.64
N ASN A 173 -3.60 9.44 -3.80
CA ASN A 173 -3.33 10.49 -2.81
C ASN A 173 -3.94 10.17 -1.45
N LEU A 174 -5.16 9.62 -1.42
CA LEU A 174 -5.80 9.20 -0.17
C LEU A 174 -5.03 8.05 0.49
N SER A 175 -4.58 7.05 -0.29
CA SER A 175 -3.76 5.95 0.25
C SER A 175 -2.40 6.44 0.75
N GLN A 176 -1.74 7.36 0.03
CA GLN A 176 -0.47 7.96 0.45
C GLN A 176 -0.62 8.83 1.70
N SER A 177 -1.78 9.45 1.92
CA SER A 177 -2.05 10.16 3.17
C SER A 177 -2.06 9.21 4.37
N LEU A 178 -2.61 8.00 4.22
CA LEU A 178 -2.53 6.96 5.26
C LEU A 178 -1.10 6.47 5.48
N ASN A 179 -0.29 6.37 4.42
CA ASN A 179 1.14 6.09 4.54
C ASN A 179 1.84 7.18 5.37
N GLY A 180 1.59 8.46 5.08
CA GLY A 180 2.13 9.58 5.86
C GLY A 180 1.76 9.52 7.35
N ILE A 181 0.51 9.16 7.68
CA ILE A 181 0.10 8.92 9.07
C ILE A 181 0.94 7.79 9.69
N GLY A 182 1.18 6.71 8.96
CA GLY A 182 2.06 5.61 9.41
C GLY A 182 3.47 6.07 9.74
N TRP A 183 4.06 6.95 8.91
CA TRP A 183 5.38 7.55 9.15
C TRP A 183 5.45 8.39 10.43
N ILE A 184 4.34 8.99 10.86
CA ILE A 184 4.25 9.76 12.12
C ILE A 184 4.06 8.81 13.30
N VAL A 185 3.11 7.87 13.19
CA VAL A 185 2.75 6.97 14.29
C VAL A 185 3.84 5.93 14.57
N GLY A 186 4.55 5.48 13.53
CA GLY A 186 5.61 4.48 13.63
C GLY A 186 6.71 4.85 14.63
N PRO A 187 7.38 6.00 14.47
CA PRO A 187 8.43 6.43 15.42
C PRO A 187 7.90 6.68 16.83
N LEU A 188 6.68 7.21 16.97
CA LEU A 188 6.07 7.47 18.29
C LEU A 188 5.85 6.17 19.06
N VAL A 189 5.20 5.20 18.42
CA VAL A 189 4.93 3.90 19.06
C VAL A 189 6.21 3.07 19.18
N GLY A 190 7.02 3.01 18.11
CA GLY A 190 8.28 2.28 18.09
C GLY A 190 9.27 2.81 19.12
N GLY A 191 9.42 4.13 19.21
CA GLY A 191 10.29 4.79 20.19
C GLY A 191 9.86 4.46 21.63
N GLN A 192 8.57 4.61 21.97
CA GLN A 192 8.07 4.25 23.28
C GLN A 192 8.33 2.79 23.66
N LEU A 193 8.10 1.86 22.74
CA LEU A 193 8.31 0.44 22.97
C LEU A 193 9.79 0.06 23.10
N LEU A 194 10.65 0.57 22.22
CA LEU A 194 12.05 0.21 22.18
C LEU A 194 12.86 0.82 23.35
N PHE A 195 12.55 2.06 23.74
CA PHE A 195 13.25 2.74 24.82
C PHE A 195 12.62 2.52 26.22
N SER A 196 11.49 1.82 26.32
CA SER A 196 10.91 1.39 27.62
C SER A 196 11.51 0.10 28.19
N GLY A 197 12.58 -0.43 27.59
CA GLY A 197 13.22 -1.68 28.03
C GLY A 197 12.52 -2.96 27.58
N VAL A 198 11.51 -2.85 26.73
CA VAL A 198 10.83 -4.02 26.13
C VAL A 198 11.76 -4.68 25.12
N ASN A 199 11.86 -6.01 25.15
CA ASN A 199 12.64 -6.75 24.16
C ASN A 199 12.14 -6.46 22.73
N ILE A 200 13.04 -6.07 21.85
CA ILE A 200 12.77 -5.71 20.46
C ILE A 200 11.99 -6.79 19.67
N ALA A 201 12.14 -8.06 20.05
CA ALA A 201 11.42 -9.15 19.41
C ALA A 201 9.90 -9.08 19.63
N ILE A 202 9.44 -8.50 20.74
CA ILE A 202 8.01 -8.46 21.07
C ILE A 202 7.22 -7.58 20.11
N PRO A 203 7.55 -6.27 19.90
CA PRO A 203 6.84 -5.43 18.95
C PRO A 203 6.91 -5.97 17.52
N TYR A 204 8.06 -6.50 17.10
CA TYR A 204 8.20 -7.08 15.76
C TYR A 204 7.41 -8.38 15.59
N ALA A 205 7.36 -9.24 16.61
CA ALA A 205 6.53 -10.44 16.58
C ALA A 205 5.03 -10.09 16.47
N LEU A 206 4.56 -9.10 17.23
CA LEU A 206 3.17 -8.64 17.17
C LEU A 206 2.84 -8.10 15.76
N VAL A 207 3.70 -7.25 15.19
CA VAL A 207 3.54 -6.75 13.82
C VAL A 207 3.57 -7.90 12.83
N GLY A 208 4.51 -8.85 12.96
CA GLY A 208 4.63 -10.00 12.07
C GLY A 208 3.38 -10.88 12.07
N ILE A 209 2.85 -11.21 13.25
CA ILE A 209 1.61 -11.98 13.41
C ILE A 209 0.43 -11.24 12.79
N PHE A 210 0.32 -9.93 13.05
CA PHE A 210 -0.75 -9.11 12.50
C PHE A 210 -0.68 -9.08 10.95
N VAL A 211 0.49 -8.88 10.38
CA VAL A 211 0.70 -8.85 8.92
C VAL A 211 0.37 -10.19 8.27
N LEU A 212 0.75 -11.31 8.90
CA LEU A 212 0.42 -12.65 8.42
C LEU A 212 -1.09 -12.93 8.52
N ALA A 213 -1.75 -12.45 9.57
CA ALA A 213 -3.21 -12.53 9.68
C ALA A 213 -3.90 -11.74 8.56
N VAL A 214 -3.41 -10.53 8.24
CA VAL A 214 -3.90 -9.74 7.10
C VAL A 214 -3.65 -10.48 5.77
N ALA A 215 -2.49 -11.11 5.59
CA ALA A 215 -2.18 -11.93 4.40
C ALA A 215 -3.18 -13.09 4.26
N LEU A 216 -3.50 -13.77 5.36
CA LEU A 216 -4.48 -14.86 5.39
C LEU A 216 -5.88 -14.36 5.01
N VAL A 217 -6.32 -13.25 5.58
CA VAL A 217 -7.62 -12.63 5.24
C VAL A 217 -7.67 -12.26 3.76
N LEU A 218 -6.64 -11.57 3.25
CA LEU A 218 -6.56 -11.21 1.82
C LEU A 218 -6.49 -12.42 0.91
N SER A 219 -5.91 -13.53 1.36
CA SER A 219 -5.90 -14.80 0.60
C SER A 219 -7.30 -15.43 0.44
N ARG A 220 -8.25 -15.09 1.33
CA ARG A 220 -9.63 -15.60 1.31
C ARG A 220 -10.61 -14.66 0.60
N ILE A 221 -10.33 -13.36 0.53
CA ILE A 221 -11.18 -12.38 -0.12
C ILE A 221 -10.93 -12.40 -1.64
N LYS A 222 -11.98 -12.45 -2.44
CA LYS A 222 -11.91 -12.31 -3.89
C LYS A 222 -11.77 -10.81 -4.23
N LEU A 223 -10.56 -10.34 -4.39
CA LEU A 223 -10.28 -9.00 -4.89
C LEU A 223 -10.31 -8.99 -6.44
N PRO A 224 -10.78 -7.90 -7.06
CA PRO A 224 -10.93 -7.83 -8.52
C PRO A 224 -9.56 -7.76 -9.22
N ASP A 225 -9.04 -8.90 -9.67
CA ASP A 225 -7.80 -8.98 -10.48
C ASP A 225 -8.05 -8.78 -12.00
N LYS A 226 -9.32 -8.66 -12.42
CA LYS A 226 -9.69 -8.73 -13.85
C LYS A 226 -9.33 -7.51 -14.68
N MET A 227 -9.05 -6.35 -14.08
CA MET A 227 -8.80 -5.11 -14.84
C MET A 227 -7.40 -5.04 -15.50
N LEU A 228 -6.50 -5.95 -15.21
CA LEU A 228 -5.13 -5.92 -15.74
C LEU A 228 -4.97 -6.65 -17.08
N ARG A 229 -5.84 -7.62 -17.37
CA ARG A 229 -5.82 -8.37 -18.63
C ARG A 229 -6.33 -7.56 -19.84
N ALA A 230 -7.04 -6.47 -19.61
CA ALA A 230 -7.63 -5.64 -20.68
C ALA A 230 -6.66 -4.59 -21.26
N ARG A 231 -5.42 -4.48 -20.78
CA ARG A 231 -4.41 -3.52 -21.28
C ARG A 231 -3.16 -4.18 -21.87
N SER A 232 -3.14 -5.49 -22.06
CA SER A 232 -2.14 -6.11 -22.93
C SER A 232 -2.66 -6.07 -24.38
N PRO A 233 -1.96 -5.42 -25.33
CA PRO A 233 -2.30 -5.45 -26.75
C PRO A 233 -2.26 -6.87 -27.29
#